data_59eb62d9ad22488c9926678bdeef92d7
#
_entry.id   59eb62d9ad22488c9926678bdeef92d7
#
_cell.length_a   1.000
_cell.length_b   1.000
_cell.length_c   1.000
_cell.angle_alpha   90.00
_cell.angle_beta   90.00
_cell.angle_gamma   90.00
#
_symmetry.space_group_name_H-M   'P 1'
#
loop_
_entity.id
_entity.type
_entity.pdbx_description
1 polymer ?
#
loop_
_entity_poly.entity_id
_entity_poly.type
_entity_poly.pdbx_seq_one_letter_code
_entity_poly.pdbx_strand_id
1 'polypeptide(L)'
;MIKPVEITLNDIKEFSEFASVIWHEYWTCILSDEQIDYMVNKFQSEKAVTNQINNENYTYFYIFYNSQKAGYIGLSDKSDYLFLSKIYIKKEYRHKGIGTKVFDFIKQFAVKKGHNKIVLTVNKYNKNTITAYKKWGFSTTDSVVTDIGNGFVMDDYIMEYLIR
;
A
#
# COMPACT_ATOMS: atom_id res chain seq x y z
N MET A 1 -10.02 -14.93 -11.57
CA MET A 1 -9.09 -14.04 -12.31
C MET A 1 -8.78 -12.83 -11.45
N ILE A 2 -7.52 -12.40 -11.41
CA ILE A 2 -7.07 -11.21 -10.67
C ILE A 2 -6.85 -10.09 -11.68
N LYS A 3 -7.43 -8.92 -11.42
CA LYS A 3 -7.37 -7.77 -12.33
C LYS A 3 -7.14 -6.47 -11.54
N PRO A 4 -5.96 -5.83 -11.67
CA PRO A 4 -5.76 -4.46 -11.23
C PRO A 4 -6.51 -3.49 -12.15
N VAL A 5 -7.23 -2.52 -11.58
CA VAL A 5 -7.97 -1.50 -12.31
C VAL A 5 -7.62 -0.13 -11.73
N GLU A 6 -7.06 0.74 -12.55
CA GLU A 6 -6.65 2.08 -12.13
C GLU A 6 -7.84 2.90 -11.61
N ILE A 7 -7.61 3.58 -10.50
CA ILE A 7 -8.59 4.46 -9.87
C ILE A 7 -8.42 5.86 -10.44
N THR A 8 -9.50 6.42 -10.98
CA THR A 8 -9.55 7.77 -11.52
C THR A 8 -10.06 8.75 -10.46
N LEU A 9 -9.96 10.05 -10.73
CA LEU A 9 -10.49 11.09 -9.84
C LEU A 9 -12.02 10.96 -9.63
N ASN A 10 -12.74 10.36 -10.56
CA ASN A 10 -14.18 10.10 -10.42
C ASN A 10 -14.49 8.99 -9.40
N ASP A 11 -13.52 8.15 -9.08
CA ASP A 11 -13.69 7.02 -8.14
C ASP A 11 -13.30 7.39 -6.71
N ILE A 12 -12.78 8.59 -6.47
CA ILE A 12 -12.12 8.97 -5.21
C ILE A 12 -13.02 8.78 -3.99
N LYS A 13 -14.28 9.18 -4.08
CA LYS A 13 -15.21 9.04 -2.95
C LYS A 13 -15.40 7.57 -2.56
N GLU A 14 -15.75 6.73 -3.52
CA GLU A 14 -15.93 5.29 -3.31
C GLU A 14 -14.63 4.64 -2.82
N PHE A 15 -13.49 5.03 -3.41
CA PHE A 15 -12.18 4.54 -3.00
C PHE A 15 -11.84 4.92 -1.55
N SER A 16 -12.05 6.16 -1.15
CA SER A 16 -11.77 6.63 0.21
C SER A 16 -12.59 5.85 1.25
N GLU A 17 -13.86 5.60 0.97
CA GLU A 17 -14.73 4.77 1.82
C GLU A 17 -14.22 3.32 1.90
N PHE A 18 -13.85 2.73 0.77
CA PHE A 18 -13.29 1.38 0.68
C PHE A 18 -11.97 1.26 1.46
N ALA A 19 -11.06 2.21 1.30
CA ALA A 19 -9.79 2.25 2.02
C ALA A 19 -9.99 2.38 3.53
N SER A 20 -10.92 3.22 3.97
CA SER A 20 -11.25 3.39 5.40
C SER A 20 -11.69 2.08 6.04
N VAL A 21 -12.59 1.33 5.40
CA VAL A 21 -13.05 0.03 5.90
C VAL A 21 -11.89 -0.95 6.03
N ILE A 22 -11.03 -1.02 5.03
CA ILE A 22 -9.86 -1.91 5.05
C ILE A 22 -8.87 -1.53 6.16
N TRP A 23 -8.59 -0.26 6.35
CA TRP A 23 -7.65 0.20 7.38
C TRP A 23 -8.16 -0.10 8.79
N HIS A 24 -9.45 0.11 9.07
CA HIS A 24 -10.05 -0.22 10.35
C HIS A 24 -10.05 -1.73 10.63
N GLU A 25 -10.22 -2.55 9.61
CA GLU A 25 -10.10 -4.00 9.74
C GLU A 25 -8.65 -4.46 9.97
N TYR A 26 -7.70 -3.87 9.24
CA TYR A 26 -6.32 -4.34 9.18
C TYR A 26 -5.50 -3.94 10.41
N TRP A 27 -5.62 -2.69 10.87
CA TRP A 27 -4.74 -2.11 11.89
C TRP A 27 -5.21 -2.29 13.33
N THR A 28 -6.40 -2.81 13.58
CA THR A 28 -7.01 -2.93 14.93
C THR A 28 -6.16 -3.70 15.94
N CYS A 29 -5.36 -4.68 15.50
CA CYS A 29 -4.50 -5.46 16.39
C CYS A 29 -3.11 -4.83 16.63
N ILE A 30 -2.77 -3.76 15.93
CA ILE A 30 -1.43 -3.14 15.96
C ILE A 30 -1.49 -1.71 16.49
N LEU A 31 -2.51 -0.96 16.12
CA LEU A 31 -2.67 0.46 16.45
C LEU A 31 -3.97 0.71 17.22
N SER A 32 -4.04 1.82 17.97
CA SER A 32 -5.27 2.28 18.61
C SER A 32 -6.28 2.75 17.57
N ASP A 33 -7.58 2.70 17.90
CA ASP A 33 -8.64 3.20 17.03
C ASP A 33 -8.46 4.70 16.72
N GLU A 34 -8.02 5.49 17.69
CA GLU A 34 -7.73 6.92 17.49
C GLU A 34 -6.61 7.15 16.48
N GLN A 35 -5.56 6.35 16.53
CA GLN A 35 -4.45 6.44 15.57
C GLN A 35 -4.91 6.00 14.17
N ILE A 36 -5.72 4.95 14.06
CA ILE A 36 -6.27 4.49 12.79
C ILE A 36 -7.15 5.57 12.15
N ASP A 37 -8.07 6.16 12.92
CA ASP A 37 -8.93 7.27 12.46
C ASP A 37 -8.10 8.46 11.97
N TYR A 38 -7.09 8.84 12.73
CA TYR A 38 -6.18 9.91 12.35
C TYR A 38 -5.44 9.62 11.05
N MET A 39 -4.90 8.41 10.91
CA MET A 39 -4.14 8.00 9.71
C MET A 39 -5.03 7.90 8.48
N VAL A 40 -6.24 7.35 8.61
CA VAL A 40 -7.21 7.29 7.51
C VAL A 40 -7.55 8.70 7.02
N ASN A 41 -7.83 9.62 7.93
CA ASN A 41 -8.12 11.00 7.56
C ASN A 41 -6.91 11.69 6.89
N LYS A 42 -5.71 11.48 7.41
CA LYS A 42 -4.49 12.10 6.90
C LYS A 42 -4.04 11.54 5.54
N PHE A 43 -4.15 10.22 5.34
CA PHE A 43 -3.52 9.54 4.19
C PHE A 43 -4.51 8.98 3.18
N GLN A 44 -5.76 8.71 3.55
CA GLN A 44 -6.75 8.04 2.71
C GLN A 44 -8.09 8.78 2.60
N SER A 45 -8.17 10.02 3.06
CA SER A 45 -9.34 10.88 2.79
C SER A 45 -9.39 11.26 1.31
N GLU A 46 -10.57 11.68 0.83
CA GLU A 46 -10.73 12.15 -0.55
C GLU A 46 -9.72 13.25 -0.89
N LYS A 47 -9.52 14.21 0.01
CA LYS A 47 -8.53 15.29 -0.15
C LYS A 47 -7.10 14.76 -0.23
N ALA A 48 -6.72 13.84 0.66
CA ALA A 48 -5.37 13.29 0.71
C ALA A 48 -5.06 12.48 -0.55
N VAL A 49 -5.96 11.60 -0.97
CA VAL A 49 -5.79 10.77 -2.17
C VAL A 49 -5.75 11.64 -3.44
N THR A 50 -6.62 12.64 -3.55
CA THR A 50 -6.60 13.59 -4.67
C THR A 50 -5.26 14.32 -4.77
N ASN A 51 -4.72 14.80 -3.64
CA ASN A 51 -3.42 15.45 -3.61
C ASN A 51 -2.27 14.49 -4.00
N GLN A 52 -2.31 13.27 -3.51
CA GLN A 52 -1.30 12.25 -3.83
C GLN A 52 -1.29 11.96 -5.34
N ILE A 53 -2.45 11.79 -5.96
CA ILE A 53 -2.56 11.55 -7.41
C ILE A 53 -2.09 12.76 -8.22
N ASN A 54 -2.53 13.97 -7.85
CA ASN A 54 -2.25 15.18 -8.63
C ASN A 54 -0.83 15.72 -8.43
N ASN A 55 -0.24 15.60 -7.22
CA ASN A 55 0.97 16.31 -6.84
C ASN A 55 2.12 15.44 -6.35
N GLU A 56 1.87 14.16 -6.04
CA GLU A 56 2.88 13.28 -5.43
C GLU A 56 3.18 12.03 -6.28
N ASN A 57 2.79 12.05 -7.55
CA ASN A 57 3.01 10.97 -8.52
C ASN A 57 2.43 9.61 -8.09
N TYR A 58 1.33 9.61 -7.37
CA TYR A 58 0.63 8.38 -7.00
C TYR A 58 -0.24 7.87 -8.12
N THR A 59 -0.25 6.54 -8.27
CA THR A 59 -1.25 5.79 -9.02
C THR A 59 -1.85 4.75 -8.09
N TYR A 60 -3.17 4.74 -7.97
CA TYR A 60 -3.92 3.78 -7.18
C TYR A 60 -4.63 2.79 -8.09
N PHE A 61 -4.74 1.52 -7.63
CA PHE A 61 -5.47 0.47 -8.34
C PHE A 61 -6.36 -0.28 -7.36
N TYR A 62 -7.61 -0.51 -7.74
CA TYR A 62 -8.39 -1.60 -7.15
C TYR A 62 -7.83 -2.94 -7.61
N ILE A 63 -7.87 -3.92 -6.73
CA ILE A 63 -7.59 -5.31 -7.05
C ILE A 63 -8.90 -6.07 -7.08
N PHE A 64 -9.31 -6.47 -8.29
CA PHE A 64 -10.47 -7.34 -8.47
C PHE A 64 -10.06 -8.80 -8.45
N TYR A 65 -10.83 -9.61 -7.77
CA TYR A 65 -10.76 -11.07 -7.78
C TYR A 65 -12.13 -11.63 -8.14
N ASN A 66 -12.25 -12.30 -9.28
CA ASN A 66 -13.53 -12.82 -9.79
C ASN A 66 -14.64 -11.76 -9.76
N SER A 67 -14.33 -10.56 -10.29
CA SER A 67 -15.24 -9.40 -10.39
C SER A 67 -15.64 -8.75 -9.06
N GLN A 68 -15.01 -9.14 -7.94
CA GLN A 68 -15.22 -8.53 -6.64
C GLN A 68 -14.00 -7.70 -6.22
N LYS A 69 -14.20 -6.56 -5.57
CA LYS A 69 -13.11 -5.73 -5.02
C LYS A 69 -12.46 -6.45 -3.84
N ALA A 70 -11.29 -7.02 -4.07
CA ALA A 70 -10.55 -7.80 -3.06
C ALA A 70 -9.54 -6.96 -2.27
N GLY A 71 -9.16 -5.79 -2.77
CA GLY A 71 -8.17 -4.94 -2.14
C GLY A 71 -7.77 -3.77 -3.02
N TYR A 72 -6.66 -3.12 -2.66
CA TYR A 72 -6.09 -2.04 -3.46
C TYR A 72 -4.59 -1.90 -3.26
N ILE A 73 -3.95 -1.21 -4.19
CA ILE A 73 -2.54 -0.81 -4.10
C ILE A 73 -2.39 0.68 -4.39
N GLY A 74 -1.40 1.30 -3.76
CA GLY A 74 -0.97 2.66 -4.03
C GLY A 74 0.53 2.66 -4.34
N LEU A 75 0.89 3.19 -5.50
CA LEU A 75 2.25 3.27 -6.02
C LEU A 75 2.62 4.73 -6.24
N SER A 76 3.81 5.12 -5.80
CA SER A 76 4.33 6.47 -6.06
C SER A 76 5.62 6.38 -6.87
N ASP A 77 5.61 7.03 -8.02
CA ASP A 77 6.75 7.10 -8.94
C ASP A 77 7.76 8.12 -8.41
N LYS A 78 8.87 7.63 -7.88
CA LYS A 78 9.98 8.46 -7.40
C LYS A 78 11.06 8.58 -8.48
N SER A 79 12.06 9.46 -8.29
CA SER A 79 13.12 9.64 -9.27
C SER A 79 13.93 8.36 -9.54
N ASP A 80 14.22 7.59 -8.49
CA ASP A 80 15.17 6.48 -8.54
C ASP A 80 14.55 5.11 -8.26
N TYR A 81 13.27 5.07 -7.87
CA TYR A 81 12.59 3.82 -7.51
C TYR A 81 11.07 3.97 -7.56
N LEU A 82 10.39 2.86 -7.64
CA LEU A 82 8.94 2.81 -7.39
C LEU A 82 8.69 2.60 -5.90
N PHE A 83 7.95 3.51 -5.27
CA PHE A 83 7.53 3.37 -3.89
C PHE A 83 6.19 2.61 -3.81
N LEU A 84 6.23 1.42 -3.22
CA LEU A 84 5.03 0.65 -2.88
C LEU A 84 4.45 1.21 -1.57
N SER A 85 3.60 2.21 -1.69
CA SER A 85 3.04 2.93 -0.54
C SER A 85 1.95 2.14 0.18
N LYS A 86 1.09 1.46 -0.58
CA LYS A 86 -0.06 0.72 -0.05
C LYS A 86 -0.22 -0.60 -0.78
N ILE A 87 -0.43 -1.67 -0.04
CA ILE A 87 -0.91 -2.96 -0.55
C ILE A 87 -1.79 -3.60 0.51
N TYR A 88 -3.07 -3.68 0.26
CA TYR A 88 -4.05 -4.25 1.17
C TYR A 88 -4.97 -5.22 0.46
N ILE A 89 -5.11 -6.41 1.03
CA ILE A 89 -6.05 -7.44 0.60
C ILE A 89 -7.03 -7.69 1.74
N LYS A 90 -8.32 -7.59 1.46
CA LYS A 90 -9.39 -7.86 2.44
C LYS A 90 -9.24 -9.26 3.02
N LYS A 91 -9.57 -9.41 4.30
CA LYS A 91 -9.36 -10.64 5.07
C LYS A 91 -9.91 -11.89 4.37
N GLU A 92 -11.12 -11.81 3.83
CA GLU A 92 -11.79 -12.93 3.14
C GLU A 92 -11.12 -13.37 1.83
N TYR A 93 -10.21 -12.55 1.29
CA TYR A 93 -9.47 -12.85 0.06
C TYR A 93 -8.00 -13.24 0.29
N ARG A 94 -7.54 -13.26 1.55
CA ARG A 94 -6.14 -13.64 1.87
C ARG A 94 -5.94 -15.14 1.68
N HIS A 95 -4.65 -15.55 1.60
CA HIS A 95 -4.23 -16.95 1.42
C HIS A 95 -4.73 -17.62 0.14
N LYS A 96 -5.07 -16.84 -0.89
CA LYS A 96 -5.51 -17.31 -2.23
C LYS A 96 -4.49 -17.02 -3.33
N GLY A 97 -3.26 -16.67 -2.97
CA GLY A 97 -2.21 -16.32 -3.92
C GLY A 97 -2.37 -14.96 -4.61
N ILE A 98 -3.34 -14.15 -4.18
CA ILE A 98 -3.62 -12.84 -4.78
C ILE A 98 -2.43 -11.91 -4.63
N GLY A 99 -1.83 -11.85 -3.44
CA GLY A 99 -0.69 -10.97 -3.15
C GLY A 99 0.49 -11.21 -4.10
N THR A 100 0.84 -12.47 -4.37
CA THR A 100 1.94 -12.82 -5.28
C THR A 100 1.67 -12.31 -6.71
N LYS A 101 0.46 -12.50 -7.22
CA LYS A 101 0.09 -12.01 -8.56
C LYS A 101 0.02 -10.49 -8.63
N VAL A 102 -0.42 -9.85 -7.56
CA VAL A 102 -0.38 -8.38 -7.45
C VAL A 102 1.06 -7.89 -7.44
N PHE A 103 1.95 -8.58 -6.75
CA PHE A 103 3.37 -8.22 -6.76
C PHE A 103 4.02 -8.40 -8.14
N ASP A 104 3.65 -9.42 -8.91
CA ASP A 104 4.08 -9.56 -10.30
C ASP A 104 3.64 -8.36 -11.16
N PHE A 105 2.41 -7.89 -10.97
CA PHE A 105 1.93 -6.67 -11.61
C PHE A 105 2.74 -5.44 -11.20
N ILE A 106 3.05 -5.28 -9.90
CA ILE A 106 3.85 -4.15 -9.38
C ILE A 106 5.25 -4.14 -10.00
N LYS A 107 5.90 -5.30 -10.15
CA LYS A 107 7.19 -5.41 -10.82
C LYS A 107 7.13 -4.95 -12.28
N GLN A 108 6.11 -5.40 -13.01
CA GLN A 108 5.89 -4.97 -14.40
C GLN A 108 5.63 -3.47 -14.50
N PHE A 109 4.86 -2.92 -13.57
CA PHE A 109 4.61 -1.47 -13.50
C PHE A 109 5.91 -0.70 -13.23
N ALA A 110 6.76 -1.16 -12.31
CA ALA A 110 8.05 -0.55 -12.03
C ALA A 110 8.95 -0.52 -13.27
N VAL A 111 9.08 -1.65 -13.96
CA VAL A 111 9.85 -1.75 -15.21
C VAL A 111 9.31 -0.80 -16.28
N LYS A 112 7.98 -0.74 -16.45
CA LYS A 112 7.34 0.19 -17.39
C LYS A 112 7.64 1.66 -17.09
N LYS A 113 7.84 2.00 -15.81
CA LYS A 113 8.24 3.34 -15.36
C LYS A 113 9.74 3.58 -15.41
N GLY A 114 10.53 2.60 -15.83
CA GLY A 114 11.99 2.71 -15.93
C GLY A 114 12.75 2.42 -14.65
N HIS A 115 12.09 1.83 -13.65
CA HIS A 115 12.71 1.49 -12.38
C HIS A 115 13.19 0.05 -12.31
N ASN A 116 14.31 -0.16 -11.65
CA ASN A 116 14.85 -1.48 -11.30
C ASN A 116 14.79 -1.76 -9.80
N LYS A 117 14.16 -0.89 -9.02
CA LYS A 117 14.04 -1.01 -7.57
C LYS A 117 12.64 -0.63 -7.09
N ILE A 118 12.13 -1.44 -6.16
CA ILE A 118 10.88 -1.17 -5.43
C ILE A 118 11.24 -0.97 -3.96
N VAL A 119 10.74 0.10 -3.35
CA VAL A 119 10.95 0.41 -1.92
C VAL A 119 9.60 0.46 -1.22
N LEU A 120 9.55 -0.03 0.00
CA LEU A 120 8.38 0.08 0.87
C LEU A 120 8.81 0.40 2.30
N THR A 121 7.87 0.88 3.09
CA THR A 121 7.95 0.92 4.55
C THR A 121 6.92 -0.03 5.15
N VAL A 122 7.25 -0.66 6.25
CA VAL A 122 6.36 -1.58 6.95
C VAL A 122 6.52 -1.43 8.46
N ASN A 123 5.39 -1.35 9.18
CA ASN A 123 5.40 -1.27 10.65
C ASN A 123 6.16 -2.48 11.23
N LYS A 124 7.07 -2.22 12.16
CA LYS A 124 7.93 -3.25 12.79
C LYS A 124 7.14 -4.34 13.49
N TYR A 125 5.93 -4.06 13.95
CA TYR A 125 5.06 -5.02 14.61
C TYR A 125 4.21 -5.85 13.66
N ASN A 126 4.21 -5.52 12.37
CA ASN A 126 3.48 -6.25 11.33
C ASN A 126 4.29 -7.46 10.83
N LYS A 127 4.52 -8.42 11.71
CA LYS A 127 5.43 -9.57 11.49
C LYS A 127 5.00 -10.44 10.30
N ASN A 128 3.71 -10.70 10.14
CA ASN A 128 3.20 -11.52 9.05
C ASN A 128 3.46 -10.90 7.68
N THR A 129 3.26 -9.60 7.56
CA THR A 129 3.51 -8.86 6.33
C THR A 129 4.99 -8.75 6.02
N ILE A 130 5.83 -8.51 7.01
CA ILE A 130 7.30 -8.53 6.86
C ILE A 130 7.77 -9.89 6.33
N THR A 131 7.25 -10.99 6.87
CA THR A 131 7.56 -12.35 6.40
C THR A 131 7.14 -12.54 4.93
N ALA A 132 5.98 -12.05 4.54
CA ALA A 132 5.51 -12.10 3.16
C ALA A 132 6.43 -11.33 2.21
N TYR A 133 6.85 -10.12 2.58
CA TYR A 133 7.78 -9.31 1.78
C TYR A 133 9.15 -9.99 1.63
N LYS A 134 9.66 -10.60 2.70
CA LYS A 134 10.91 -11.38 2.63
C LYS A 134 10.78 -12.57 1.67
N LYS A 135 9.65 -13.26 1.67
CA LYS A 135 9.37 -14.35 0.70
C LYS A 135 9.33 -13.86 -0.74
N TRP A 136 8.89 -12.63 -0.98
CA TRP A 136 8.91 -12.03 -2.32
C TRP A 136 10.31 -11.56 -2.75
N GLY A 137 11.27 -11.54 -1.83
CA GLY A 137 12.66 -11.17 -2.09
C GLY A 137 13.05 -9.78 -1.63
N PHE A 138 12.21 -9.10 -0.84
CA PHE A 138 12.60 -7.85 -0.18
C PHE A 138 13.61 -8.09 0.93
N SER A 139 14.54 -7.15 1.09
CA SER A 139 15.48 -7.09 2.21
C SER A 139 15.24 -5.83 3.03
N THR A 140 15.41 -5.92 4.34
CA THR A 140 15.41 -4.75 5.21
C THR A 140 16.72 -3.99 5.02
N THR A 141 16.64 -2.72 4.66
CA THR A 141 17.81 -1.88 4.40
C THR A 141 18.02 -0.80 5.46
N ASP A 142 16.95 -0.40 6.15
CA ASP A 142 17.00 0.62 7.18
C ASP A 142 15.78 0.54 8.09
N SER A 143 15.73 1.41 9.08
CA SER A 143 14.56 1.64 9.92
C SER A 143 14.35 3.14 10.17
N VAL A 144 13.11 3.56 10.33
CA VAL A 144 12.74 4.96 10.49
C VAL A 144 11.58 5.09 11.46
N VAL A 145 11.69 6.09 12.34
CA VAL A 145 10.57 6.55 13.18
C VAL A 145 10.11 7.89 12.63
N THR A 146 8.87 7.94 12.18
CA THR A 146 8.28 9.14 11.58
C THR A 146 7.21 9.71 12.51
N ASP A 147 7.36 10.97 12.91
CA ASP A 147 6.28 11.72 13.54
C ASP A 147 5.24 12.07 12.47
N ILE A 148 4.03 11.57 12.63
CA ILE A 148 2.92 11.82 11.69
C ILE A 148 1.94 12.89 12.21
N GLY A 149 2.28 13.55 13.34
CA GLY A 149 1.46 14.57 13.96
C GLY A 149 0.47 14.02 15.01
N ASN A 150 -0.18 14.93 15.71
CA ASN A 150 -1.18 14.60 16.75
C ASN A 150 -0.65 13.66 17.87
N GLY A 151 0.66 13.66 18.11
CA GLY A 151 1.32 12.79 19.08
C GLY A 151 1.53 11.35 18.61
N PHE A 152 1.22 11.02 17.36
CA PHE A 152 1.39 9.68 16.80
C PHE A 152 2.70 9.53 16.03
N VAL A 153 3.26 8.33 16.06
CA VAL A 153 4.46 7.97 15.31
C VAL A 153 4.24 6.70 14.51
N MET A 154 4.98 6.58 13.40
CA MET A 154 5.13 5.35 12.64
C MET A 154 6.55 4.83 12.85
N ASP A 155 6.69 3.63 13.42
CA ASP A 155 7.97 2.96 13.65
C ASP A 155 8.10 1.81 12.64
N ASP A 156 8.86 2.08 11.55
CA ASP A 156 8.87 1.25 10.36
C ASP A 156 10.26 0.72 10.03
N TYR A 157 10.28 -0.45 9.36
CA TYR A 157 11.41 -0.86 8.54
C TYR A 157 11.25 -0.30 7.13
N ILE A 158 12.40 0.03 6.51
CA ILE A 158 12.49 0.27 5.06
C ILE A 158 12.98 -1.03 4.42
N MET A 159 12.25 -1.49 3.41
CA MET A 159 12.60 -2.70 2.67
C MET A 159 12.73 -2.40 1.17
N GLU A 160 13.65 -3.05 0.52
CA GLU A 160 13.93 -2.88 -0.89
C GLU A 160 13.93 -4.22 -1.65
N TYR A 161 13.45 -4.17 -2.88
CA TYR A 161 13.50 -5.25 -3.86
C TYR A 161 14.20 -4.76 -5.13
N LEU A 162 15.21 -5.50 -5.58
CA LEU A 162 15.91 -5.24 -6.83
C LEU A 162 15.33 -6.12 -7.94
N ILE A 163 14.83 -5.49 -9.01
CA ILE A 163 14.33 -6.18 -10.20
C ILE A 163 15.54 -6.60 -11.04
N ARG A 164 15.66 -7.89 -11.28
CA ARG A 164 16.73 -8.50 -12.08
C ARG A 164 16.22 -8.95 -13.43
#